data_c83bb78ef64d5ca4fb23d0a63b1d389d
#
_entry.id   c83bb78ef64d5ca4fb23d0a63b1d389d
#
_cell.length_a   1.000
_cell.length_b   1.000
_cell.length_c   1.000
_cell.angle_alpha   90.00
_cell.angle_beta   90.00
_cell.angle_gamma   90.00
#
_symmetry.space_group_name_H-M   'P 1'
#
loop_
_entity.id
_entity.type
_entity.pdbx_description
1 polymer ?
#
loop_
_entity_poly.entity_id
_entity_poly.type
_entity_poly.pdbx_seq_one_letter_code
_entity_poly.pdbx_strand_id
1 'polypeptide(L)'
;MQTLNKIGELTKILSVKSETSDAIMHFMRCFGIGRILSKHSLDKMRGRDMAEQILAMMVFRILGETIGSLSLTKFHGVLEVGKNCFYRLLARSEMNWRILQLSMARRFQSIVRKENAEETEVPKCYIVDDTTVTKTGLHFEGLSRVFDHVLGKCVLGYKLLLLAFFDGRSTYTVDLSMHREAGKKEDFSLSKKERSMQFHKERSESNPDYERFKELDAKKNDNVAKMIERAYKFGICAAYALMDTWFVKPPLVCAIRKIAGGAIHVVGRLAMGKDKYAVGSRRYNVHELISLHEREAVVCRKYKCMYFEQRVMMGDTCVKIFFIRVGRNKNWDAIVTTDTHMNSSPIKLGQNKPKQTLNQIV
;
A
#
# COMPACT_ATOMS: atom_id res chain seq x y z
N MET A 1 27.49 12.06 -12.28
CA MET A 1 28.68 11.89 -11.41
C MET A 1 28.71 12.91 -10.25
N GLN A 2 28.55 14.21 -10.51
CA GLN A 2 28.59 15.27 -9.47
C GLN A 2 27.56 15.06 -8.34
N THR A 3 26.30 14.71 -8.65
CA THR A 3 25.22 14.47 -7.67
C THR A 3 25.56 13.35 -6.69
N LEU A 4 26.15 12.25 -7.19
CA LEU A 4 26.54 11.12 -6.34
C LEU A 4 27.72 11.47 -5.43
N ASN A 5 28.66 12.29 -5.91
CA ASN A 5 29.78 12.76 -5.08
C ASN A 5 29.29 13.62 -3.91
N LYS A 6 28.36 14.55 -4.15
CA LYS A 6 27.74 15.36 -3.08
C LYS A 6 26.99 14.51 -2.05
N ILE A 7 26.33 13.45 -2.48
CA ILE A 7 25.66 12.51 -1.55
C ILE A 7 26.71 11.74 -0.73
N GLY A 8 27.82 11.32 -1.35
CA GLY A 8 28.95 10.74 -0.63
C GLY A 8 29.56 11.67 0.43
N GLU A 9 29.63 12.97 0.14
CA GLU A 9 30.04 13.99 1.11
C GLU A 9 29.05 14.15 2.26
N LEU A 10 27.74 14.11 1.98
CA LEU A 10 26.68 14.12 3.00
C LEU A 10 26.82 12.97 4.00
N THR A 11 27.06 11.76 3.51
CA THR A 11 27.23 10.59 4.38
C THR A 11 28.49 10.66 5.23
N LYS A 12 29.58 11.23 4.71
CA LYS A 12 30.83 11.47 5.46
C LYS A 12 30.63 12.49 6.59
N ILE A 13 29.94 13.60 6.32
CA ILE A 13 29.69 14.65 7.31
C ILE A 13 28.89 14.13 8.51
N LEU A 14 28.03 13.13 8.30
CA LEU A 14 27.22 12.53 9.35
C LEU A 14 27.96 11.50 10.19
N SER A 15 29.26 11.35 10.03
CA SER A 15 30.08 10.33 10.71
C SER A 15 29.52 8.92 10.52
N VAL A 16 28.86 8.67 9.38
CA VAL A 16 28.37 7.33 9.00
C VAL A 16 29.58 6.46 8.72
N LYS A 17 29.59 5.24 9.21
CA LYS A 17 30.65 4.25 8.91
C LYS A 17 30.84 4.15 7.39
N SER A 18 32.08 4.06 6.91
CA SER A 18 32.41 4.02 5.48
C SER A 18 31.61 2.97 4.73
N GLU A 19 31.46 1.78 5.29
CA GLU A 19 30.67 0.66 4.72
C GLU A 19 29.21 1.03 4.49
N THR A 20 28.59 1.76 5.43
CA THR A 20 27.19 2.23 5.28
C THR A 20 27.09 3.29 4.20
N SER A 21 28.06 4.21 4.12
CA SER A 21 28.13 5.21 3.08
C SER A 21 28.24 4.55 1.69
N ASP A 22 29.12 3.56 1.54
CA ASP A 22 29.31 2.84 0.29
C ASP A 22 28.07 2.05 -0.11
N ALA A 23 27.38 1.42 0.84
CA ALA A 23 26.11 0.74 0.60
C ALA A 23 25.02 1.70 0.11
N ILE A 24 24.87 2.88 0.74
CA ILE A 24 23.94 3.93 0.30
C ILE A 24 24.28 4.39 -1.11
N MET A 25 25.54 4.65 -1.38
CA MET A 25 26.01 5.10 -2.70
C MET A 25 25.78 4.05 -3.78
N HIS A 26 26.03 2.77 -3.47
CA HIS A 26 25.77 1.66 -4.37
C HIS A 26 24.28 1.55 -4.69
N PHE A 27 23.44 1.57 -3.66
CA PHE A 27 21.99 1.57 -3.81
C PHE A 27 21.49 2.71 -4.71
N MET A 28 21.96 3.93 -4.48
CA MET A 28 21.57 5.10 -5.27
C MET A 28 21.97 4.97 -6.75
N ARG A 29 23.16 4.41 -7.03
CA ARG A 29 23.61 4.13 -8.41
C ARG A 29 22.72 3.08 -9.07
N CYS A 30 22.37 1.99 -8.36
CA CYS A 30 21.51 0.93 -8.87
C CYS A 30 20.12 1.43 -9.25
N PHE A 31 19.54 2.36 -8.47
CA PHE A 31 18.22 2.91 -8.76
C PHE A 31 18.19 3.82 -9.99
N GLY A 32 19.23 4.60 -10.23
CA GLY A 32 19.34 5.46 -11.42
C GLY A 32 18.20 6.49 -11.51
N ILE A 33 17.89 7.21 -10.42
CA ILE A 33 16.75 8.13 -10.33
C ILE A 33 16.73 9.16 -11.44
N GLY A 34 17.89 9.73 -11.83
CA GLY A 34 17.97 10.67 -12.93
C GLY A 34 17.43 10.08 -14.25
N ARG A 35 17.71 8.82 -14.54
CA ARG A 35 17.17 8.15 -15.75
C ARG A 35 15.66 7.96 -15.66
N ILE A 36 15.13 7.68 -14.47
CA ILE A 36 13.68 7.57 -14.26
C ILE A 36 13.00 8.92 -14.51
N LEU A 37 13.56 10.00 -13.98
CA LEU A 37 13.02 11.36 -14.16
C LEU A 37 13.03 11.75 -15.64
N SER A 38 14.15 11.59 -16.33
CA SER A 38 14.26 11.90 -17.77
C SER A 38 13.31 11.06 -18.62
N LYS A 39 13.20 9.75 -18.33
CA LYS A 39 12.31 8.85 -19.07
C LYS A 39 10.84 9.27 -19.02
N HIS A 40 10.40 9.86 -17.92
CA HIS A 40 9.01 10.28 -17.73
C HIS A 40 8.81 11.78 -17.85
N SER A 41 9.80 12.51 -18.39
CA SER A 41 9.76 13.97 -18.55
C SER A 41 9.42 14.70 -17.25
N LEU A 42 9.90 14.18 -16.11
CA LEU A 42 9.67 14.75 -14.80
C LEU A 42 10.74 15.79 -14.41
N ASP A 43 11.82 15.90 -15.20
CA ASP A 43 12.88 16.86 -14.96
C ASP A 43 12.39 18.30 -15.16
N LYS A 44 13.01 19.22 -14.45
CA LYS A 44 12.79 20.64 -14.64
C LYS A 44 13.89 21.25 -15.50
N MET A 45 13.50 22.21 -16.36
CA MET A 45 14.42 22.86 -17.27
C MET A 45 15.36 23.87 -16.60
N ARG A 46 15.02 24.39 -15.42
CA ARG A 46 15.79 25.44 -14.71
C ARG A 46 15.86 25.17 -13.21
N GLY A 47 16.95 25.59 -12.59
CA GLY A 47 17.22 25.50 -11.15
C GLY A 47 17.99 24.26 -10.75
N ARG A 48 17.92 23.88 -9.46
CA ARG A 48 18.65 22.73 -8.91
C ARG A 48 18.19 21.42 -9.54
N ASP A 49 19.10 20.50 -9.77
CA ASP A 49 18.83 19.16 -10.27
C ASP A 49 17.82 18.44 -9.37
N MET A 50 16.75 17.91 -9.95
CA MET A 50 15.69 17.20 -9.22
C MET A 50 16.17 15.86 -8.69
N ALA A 51 17.03 15.15 -9.44
CA ALA A 51 17.59 13.88 -8.98
C ALA A 51 18.41 14.10 -7.70
N GLU A 52 19.21 15.17 -7.65
CA GLU A 52 19.96 15.56 -6.47
C GLU A 52 19.03 15.83 -5.25
N GLN A 53 17.96 16.59 -5.46
CA GLN A 53 17.01 16.90 -4.39
C GLN A 53 16.30 15.64 -3.87
N ILE A 54 15.83 14.77 -4.77
CA ILE A 54 15.15 13.52 -4.40
C ILE A 54 16.11 12.58 -3.67
N LEU A 55 17.31 12.41 -4.19
CA LEU A 55 18.34 11.58 -3.55
C LEU A 55 18.71 12.12 -2.17
N ALA A 56 18.87 13.43 -2.01
CA ALA A 56 19.13 14.04 -0.71
C ALA A 56 17.99 13.78 0.28
N MET A 57 16.73 13.90 -0.14
CA MET A 57 15.58 13.58 0.71
C MET A 57 15.56 12.11 1.14
N MET A 58 15.94 11.19 0.24
CA MET A 58 16.05 9.76 0.56
C MET A 58 17.16 9.52 1.59
N VAL A 59 18.34 10.13 1.39
CA VAL A 59 19.45 10.03 2.36
C VAL A 59 19.06 10.58 3.72
N PHE A 60 18.41 11.74 3.78
CA PHE A 60 17.90 12.28 5.04
C PHE A 60 17.00 11.29 5.76
N ARG A 61 16.08 10.65 5.02
CA ARG A 61 15.16 9.69 5.63
C ARG A 61 15.85 8.43 6.15
N ILE A 62 16.84 7.92 5.40
CA ILE A 62 17.67 6.77 5.82
C ILE A 62 18.43 7.10 7.11
N LEU A 63 18.90 8.32 7.25
CA LEU A 63 19.70 8.77 8.40
C LEU A 63 18.85 9.31 9.56
N GLY A 64 17.51 9.25 9.47
CA GLY A 64 16.61 9.76 10.51
C GLY A 64 16.47 11.28 10.54
N GLU A 65 17.05 11.99 9.57
CA GLU A 65 16.99 13.44 9.47
C GLU A 65 15.73 13.94 8.75
N THR A 66 15.40 15.21 8.95
CA THR A 66 14.26 15.86 8.32
C THR A 66 14.68 17.07 7.48
N ILE A 67 13.85 17.41 6.47
CA ILE A 67 14.05 18.65 5.71
C ILE A 67 13.96 19.87 6.62
N GLY A 68 13.13 19.81 7.66
CA GLY A 68 12.97 20.90 8.65
C GLY A 68 14.25 21.21 9.43
N SER A 69 15.04 20.20 9.75
CA SER A 69 16.31 20.34 10.49
C SER A 69 17.49 20.79 9.61
N LEU A 70 17.30 20.85 8.28
CA LEU A 70 18.40 21.13 7.33
C LEU A 70 19.15 22.44 7.63
N SER A 71 18.44 23.49 8.08
CA SER A 71 19.06 24.77 8.41
C SER A 71 19.90 24.75 9.69
N LEU A 72 19.71 23.73 10.54
CA LEU A 72 20.40 23.54 11.81
C LEU A 72 21.53 22.52 11.71
N THR A 73 21.67 21.84 10.57
CA THR A 73 22.60 20.74 10.36
C THR A 73 23.77 21.12 9.47
N LYS A 74 24.84 20.34 9.54
CA LYS A 74 26.02 20.46 8.67
C LYS A 74 25.73 20.29 7.18
N PHE A 75 24.50 19.88 6.81
CA PHE A 75 24.09 19.66 5.42
C PHE A 75 23.99 20.93 4.60
N HIS A 76 23.74 22.09 5.22
CA HIS A 76 23.60 23.35 4.51
C HIS A 76 24.85 23.67 3.67
N GLY A 77 26.04 23.39 4.20
CA GLY A 77 27.31 23.64 3.52
C GLY A 77 27.54 22.76 2.31
N VAL A 78 27.05 21.49 2.32
CA VAL A 78 27.24 20.55 1.21
C VAL A 78 26.23 20.74 0.11
N LEU A 79 24.96 20.94 0.47
CA LEU A 79 23.88 21.07 -0.51
C LEU A 79 23.78 22.48 -1.08
N GLU A 80 24.36 23.49 -0.40
CA GLU A 80 24.32 24.89 -0.82
C GLU A 80 22.89 25.41 -1.07
N VAL A 81 21.87 24.80 -0.42
CA VAL A 81 20.46 25.13 -0.56
C VAL A 81 19.76 25.08 0.80
N GLY A 82 18.84 26.00 1.00
CA GLY A 82 17.97 25.99 2.18
C GLY A 82 16.79 25.00 2.03
N LYS A 83 16.14 24.70 3.15
CA LYS A 83 14.96 23.82 3.24
C LYS A 83 13.84 24.17 2.25
N ASN A 84 13.66 25.44 1.94
CA ASN A 84 12.63 25.93 1.02
C ASN A 84 12.77 25.37 -0.41
N CYS A 85 13.99 24.98 -0.82
CA CYS A 85 14.21 24.34 -2.11
C CYS A 85 13.48 23.00 -2.21
N PHE A 86 13.52 22.22 -1.15
CA PHE A 86 12.84 20.92 -1.06
C PHE A 86 11.32 21.08 -0.93
N TYR A 87 10.85 22.00 -0.10
CA TYR A 87 9.41 22.26 0.02
C TYR A 87 8.79 22.74 -1.29
N ARG A 88 9.49 23.59 -2.05
CA ARG A 88 9.05 24.00 -3.39
C ARG A 88 8.98 22.84 -4.36
N LEU A 89 9.93 21.89 -4.30
CA LEU A 89 9.85 20.67 -5.10
C LEU A 89 8.64 19.82 -4.73
N LEU A 90 8.41 19.58 -3.44
CA LEU A 90 7.27 18.79 -2.96
C LEU A 90 5.91 19.43 -3.28
N ALA A 91 5.87 20.76 -3.38
CA ALA A 91 4.64 21.52 -3.69
C ALA A 91 4.32 21.64 -5.19
N ARG A 92 5.17 21.09 -6.09
CA ARG A 92 4.95 21.19 -7.54
C ARG A 92 3.74 20.36 -7.96
N SER A 93 2.74 21.01 -8.56
CA SER A 93 1.48 20.40 -9.02
C SER A 93 1.66 19.51 -10.23
N GLU A 94 2.58 19.88 -11.12
CA GLU A 94 2.91 19.16 -12.34
C GLU A 94 3.76 17.90 -12.11
N MET A 95 4.28 17.73 -10.90
CA MET A 95 5.10 16.56 -10.57
C MET A 95 4.25 15.30 -10.38
N ASN A 96 4.41 14.36 -11.27
CA ASN A 96 3.73 13.06 -11.14
C ASN A 96 4.49 12.12 -10.20
N TRP A 97 4.32 12.32 -8.90
CA TRP A 97 4.92 11.50 -7.85
C TRP A 97 4.53 10.02 -7.95
N ARG A 98 3.33 9.72 -8.47
CA ARG A 98 2.87 8.35 -8.66
C ARG A 98 3.67 7.61 -9.72
N ILE A 99 3.93 8.24 -10.87
CA ILE A 99 4.79 7.63 -11.90
C ILE A 99 6.20 7.42 -11.37
N LEU A 100 6.75 8.37 -10.60
CA LEU A 100 8.05 8.19 -9.95
C LEU A 100 8.03 6.96 -9.03
N GLN A 101 7.03 6.84 -8.16
CA GLN A 101 6.89 5.72 -7.22
C GLN A 101 6.77 4.38 -7.95
N LEU A 102 5.89 4.26 -8.94
CA LEU A 102 5.71 3.05 -9.75
C LEU A 102 7.01 2.68 -10.47
N SER A 103 7.73 3.67 -11.00
CA SER A 103 9.02 3.45 -11.68
C SER A 103 10.09 2.97 -10.72
N MET A 104 10.14 3.52 -9.51
CA MET A 104 11.06 3.07 -8.47
C MET A 104 10.72 1.63 -8.04
N ALA A 105 9.45 1.31 -7.81
CA ALA A 105 9.02 -0.04 -7.48
C ALA A 105 9.38 -1.04 -8.60
N ARG A 106 9.15 -0.67 -9.86
CA ARG A 106 9.54 -1.48 -11.02
C ARG A 106 11.05 -1.66 -11.12
N ARG A 107 11.82 -0.60 -10.83
CA ARG A 107 13.28 -0.67 -10.81
C ARG A 107 13.78 -1.58 -9.71
N PHE A 108 13.23 -1.47 -8.50
CA PHE A 108 13.53 -2.37 -7.38
C PHE A 108 13.27 -3.83 -7.75
N GLN A 109 12.10 -4.13 -8.32
CA GLN A 109 11.78 -5.47 -8.82
C GLN A 109 12.83 -5.99 -9.81
N SER A 110 13.31 -5.12 -10.72
CA SER A 110 14.32 -5.49 -11.69
C SER A 110 15.69 -5.80 -11.04
N ILE A 111 16.06 -5.06 -9.97
CA ILE A 111 17.31 -5.28 -9.25
C ILE A 111 17.23 -6.61 -8.49
N VAL A 112 16.18 -6.80 -7.67
CA VAL A 112 15.99 -8.01 -6.87
C VAL A 112 15.93 -9.26 -7.76
N ARG A 113 15.26 -9.19 -8.92
CA ARG A 113 15.17 -10.31 -9.86
C ARG A 113 16.52 -10.69 -10.46
N LYS A 114 17.42 -9.72 -10.70
CA LYS A 114 18.77 -9.99 -11.22
C LYS A 114 19.68 -10.65 -10.19
N GLU A 115 19.57 -10.23 -8.94
CA GLU A 115 20.38 -10.75 -7.84
C GLU A 115 19.90 -12.12 -7.36
N ASN A 116 18.62 -12.44 -7.58
CA ASN A 116 18.01 -13.71 -7.21
C ASN A 116 17.61 -14.48 -8.48
N ALA A 117 18.56 -15.19 -9.09
CA ALA A 117 18.34 -15.94 -10.33
C ALA A 117 17.37 -17.13 -10.17
N GLU A 118 17.20 -17.67 -8.94
CA GLU A 118 16.26 -18.73 -8.67
C GLU A 118 14.83 -18.18 -8.57
N GLU A 119 13.93 -18.66 -9.41
CA GLU A 119 12.51 -18.39 -9.27
C GLU A 119 11.99 -19.03 -7.98
N THR A 120 11.31 -18.25 -7.16
CA THR A 120 10.63 -18.78 -6.00
C THR A 120 9.33 -19.46 -6.46
N GLU A 121 9.05 -20.65 -5.94
CA GLU A 121 7.76 -21.34 -6.15
C GLU A 121 6.58 -20.57 -5.51
N VAL A 122 6.88 -19.56 -4.70
CA VAL A 122 5.87 -18.77 -3.99
C VAL A 122 5.22 -17.77 -4.95
N PRO A 123 3.90 -17.79 -5.09
CA PRO A 123 3.20 -16.90 -6.01
C PRO A 123 3.36 -15.44 -5.59
N LYS A 124 3.53 -14.57 -6.59
CA LYS A 124 3.59 -13.11 -6.39
C LYS A 124 2.22 -12.58 -6.03
N CYS A 125 2.20 -11.67 -5.05
CA CYS A 125 0.95 -11.14 -4.52
C CYS A 125 0.97 -9.61 -4.42
N TYR A 126 -0.16 -8.98 -4.73
CA TYR A 126 -0.49 -7.66 -4.19
C TYR A 126 -0.97 -7.80 -2.75
N ILE A 127 -0.64 -6.84 -1.91
CA ILE A 127 -1.12 -6.76 -0.52
C ILE A 127 -1.78 -5.41 -0.36
N VAL A 128 -3.03 -5.41 0.08
CA VAL A 128 -3.84 -4.21 0.29
C VAL A 128 -4.08 -4.03 1.77
N ASP A 129 -3.69 -2.88 2.30
CA ASP A 129 -3.95 -2.51 3.69
C ASP A 129 -4.11 -1.00 3.85
N ASP A 130 -4.67 -0.57 4.98
CA ASP A 130 -4.71 0.85 5.32
C ASP A 130 -4.17 1.11 6.74
N THR A 131 -3.64 2.31 6.91
CA THR A 131 -3.14 2.76 8.21
C THR A 131 -3.56 4.20 8.49
N THR A 132 -3.44 4.65 9.73
CA THR A 132 -3.76 6.02 10.13
C THR A 132 -2.49 6.87 10.17
N VAL A 133 -2.53 8.02 9.47
CA VAL A 133 -1.47 9.06 9.54
C VAL A 133 -1.98 10.21 10.38
N THR A 134 -1.54 10.28 11.64
CA THR A 134 -1.94 11.33 12.58
C THR A 134 -1.27 12.66 12.29
N LYS A 135 -1.97 13.75 12.58
CA LYS A 135 -1.47 15.13 12.49
C LYS A 135 -1.73 15.87 13.79
N THR A 136 -0.82 16.77 14.15
CA THR A 136 -0.91 17.58 15.38
C THR A 136 -1.47 18.98 15.14
N GLY A 137 -1.48 19.46 13.89
CA GLY A 137 -1.96 20.80 13.53
C GLY A 137 -3.12 20.75 12.54
N LEU A 138 -3.86 21.85 12.43
CA LEU A 138 -5.02 22.00 11.55
C LEU A 138 -4.68 22.58 10.17
N HIS A 139 -3.47 23.10 9.98
CA HIS A 139 -3.06 23.77 8.73
C HIS A 139 -2.63 22.78 7.63
N PHE A 140 -3.30 21.63 7.55
CA PHE A 140 -3.10 20.64 6.50
C PHE A 140 -4.36 20.56 5.64
N GLU A 141 -4.16 20.47 4.33
CA GLU A 141 -5.24 20.42 3.37
C GLU A 141 -6.02 19.09 3.43
N GLY A 142 -7.34 19.15 3.40
CA GLY A 142 -8.19 17.96 3.36
C GLY A 142 -8.13 17.10 4.63
N LEU A 143 -7.77 17.68 5.76
CA LEU A 143 -7.69 17.01 7.03
C LEU A 143 -9.08 16.66 7.56
N SER A 144 -9.20 15.53 8.24
CA SER A 144 -10.42 15.09 8.93
C SER A 144 -10.09 14.40 10.24
N ARG A 145 -11.12 14.10 11.04
CA ARG A 145 -10.98 13.14 12.15
C ARG A 145 -11.29 11.76 11.62
N VAL A 146 -10.28 10.90 11.67
CA VAL A 146 -10.36 9.50 11.21
C VAL A 146 -10.35 8.55 12.41
N PHE A 147 -11.10 7.46 12.34
CA PHE A 147 -11.13 6.48 13.42
C PHE A 147 -9.86 5.62 13.37
N ASP A 148 -9.10 5.63 14.48
CA ASP A 148 -7.93 4.76 14.64
C ASP A 148 -8.34 3.50 15.43
N HIS A 149 -8.28 2.35 14.76
CA HIS A 149 -8.68 1.07 15.34
C HIS A 149 -7.73 0.59 16.44
N VAL A 150 -6.46 1.01 16.41
CA VAL A 150 -5.47 0.63 17.42
C VAL A 150 -5.71 1.43 18.70
N LEU A 151 -5.98 2.73 18.56
CA LEU A 151 -6.25 3.62 19.68
C LEU A 151 -7.72 3.58 20.14
N GLY A 152 -8.62 2.99 19.37
CA GLY A 152 -10.06 2.92 19.66
C GLY A 152 -10.77 4.28 19.68
N LYS A 153 -10.20 5.32 19.04
CA LYS A 153 -10.73 6.69 19.05
C LYS A 153 -10.49 7.41 17.73
N CYS A 154 -11.25 8.49 17.51
CA CYS A 154 -10.99 9.41 16.40
C CYS A 154 -9.77 10.28 16.68
N VAL A 155 -8.87 10.34 15.70
CA VAL A 155 -7.66 11.18 15.71
C VAL A 155 -7.68 12.14 14.52
N LEU A 156 -7.01 13.27 14.66
CA LEU A 156 -6.83 14.20 13.55
C LEU A 156 -5.82 13.62 12.55
N GLY A 157 -6.18 13.50 11.27
CA GLY A 157 -5.28 12.89 10.30
C GLY A 157 -5.95 12.42 9.02
N TYR A 158 -5.35 11.40 8.44
CA TYR A 158 -5.79 10.74 7.20
C TYR A 158 -5.73 9.22 7.36
N LYS A 159 -6.51 8.52 6.55
CA LYS A 159 -6.29 7.11 6.26
C LYS A 159 -5.35 6.99 5.06
N LEU A 160 -4.29 6.25 5.20
CA LEU A 160 -3.35 5.95 4.13
C LEU A 160 -3.61 4.54 3.63
N LEU A 161 -4.17 4.43 2.43
CA LEU A 161 -4.36 3.16 1.73
C LEU A 161 -3.05 2.82 1.00
N LEU A 162 -2.57 1.61 1.18
CA LEU A 162 -1.32 1.10 0.61
C LEU A 162 -1.57 -0.09 -0.29
N LEU A 163 -0.90 -0.10 -1.43
CA LEU A 163 -0.71 -1.27 -2.27
C LEU A 163 0.75 -1.68 -2.20
N ALA A 164 1.04 -2.80 -1.57
CA ALA A 164 2.35 -3.42 -1.59
C ALA A 164 2.37 -4.60 -2.57
N PHE A 165 3.58 -5.02 -2.94
CA PHE A 165 3.83 -6.17 -3.79
C PHE A 165 4.82 -7.10 -3.08
N PHE A 166 4.48 -8.38 -3.03
CA PHE A 166 5.33 -9.45 -2.56
C PHE A 166 5.80 -10.28 -3.74
N ASP A 167 7.09 -10.42 -3.92
CA ASP A 167 7.71 -11.13 -5.04
C ASP A 167 8.09 -12.59 -4.73
N GLY A 168 7.75 -13.08 -3.55
CA GLY A 168 8.13 -14.37 -3.00
C GLY A 168 9.22 -14.30 -1.92
N ARG A 169 9.94 -13.16 -1.82
CA ARG A 169 11.00 -12.90 -0.84
C ARG A 169 10.88 -11.55 -0.17
N SER A 170 10.64 -10.51 -0.96
CA SER A 170 10.61 -9.11 -0.52
C SER A 170 9.22 -8.52 -0.65
N THR A 171 8.88 -7.65 0.30
CA THR A 171 7.66 -6.84 0.23
C THR A 171 8.02 -5.37 0.11
N TYR A 172 7.39 -4.66 -0.85
CA TYR A 172 7.63 -3.24 -1.06
C TYR A 172 6.38 -2.52 -1.55
N THR A 173 6.27 -1.24 -1.20
CA THR A 173 5.13 -0.41 -1.58
C THR A 173 5.19 -0.05 -3.07
N VAL A 174 4.08 -0.23 -3.77
CA VAL A 174 3.92 0.04 -5.19
C VAL A 174 3.13 1.33 -5.43
N ASP A 175 2.03 1.50 -4.73
CA ASP A 175 1.17 2.68 -4.85
C ASP A 175 0.56 3.02 -3.48
N LEU A 176 0.11 4.24 -3.32
CA LEU A 176 -0.56 4.71 -2.12
C LEU A 176 -1.63 5.74 -2.46
N SER A 177 -2.61 5.88 -1.57
CA SER A 177 -3.68 6.87 -1.69
C SER A 177 -4.07 7.36 -0.31
N MET A 178 -4.23 8.68 -0.16
CA MET A 178 -4.69 9.28 1.10
C MET A 178 -6.21 9.47 1.05
N HIS A 179 -6.87 9.21 2.16
CA HIS A 179 -8.31 9.34 2.31
C HIS A 179 -8.65 10.11 3.58
N ARG A 180 -9.76 10.83 3.55
CA ARG A 180 -10.39 11.43 4.71
C ARG A 180 -11.75 10.79 4.97
N GLU A 181 -12.26 10.92 6.18
CA GLU A 181 -13.58 10.45 6.54
C GLU A 181 -14.56 11.62 6.60
N ALA A 182 -15.70 11.51 5.90
CA ALA A 182 -16.69 12.58 5.84
C ALA A 182 -17.30 12.91 7.21
N GLY A 183 -17.35 11.91 8.13
CA GLY A 183 -18.04 12.04 9.40
C GLY A 183 -19.56 11.90 9.25
N LYS A 184 -20.27 11.78 10.36
CA LYS A 184 -21.73 11.57 10.35
C LYS A 184 -22.52 12.77 9.78
N LYS A 185 -21.98 13.98 9.87
CA LYS A 185 -22.61 15.24 9.42
C LYS A 185 -21.98 15.79 8.15
N GLU A 186 -21.16 15.00 7.47
CA GLU A 186 -20.39 15.43 6.29
C GLU A 186 -19.49 16.66 6.53
N ASP A 187 -19.14 16.90 7.79
CA ASP A 187 -18.31 18.01 8.25
C ASP A 187 -16.87 17.57 8.59
N PHE A 188 -16.49 16.35 8.17
CA PHE A 188 -15.20 15.73 8.46
C PHE A 188 -14.92 15.57 9.97
N SER A 189 -16.00 15.62 10.78
CA SER A 189 -15.95 15.66 12.25
C SER A 189 -15.12 16.84 12.79
N LEU A 190 -15.10 17.95 12.06
CA LEU A 190 -14.40 19.20 12.38
C LEU A 190 -15.40 20.35 12.52
N SER A 191 -15.17 21.24 13.47
CA SER A 191 -15.95 22.48 13.60
C SER A 191 -15.70 23.41 12.41
N LYS A 192 -16.61 24.37 12.19
CA LYS A 192 -16.44 25.39 11.13
C LYS A 192 -15.12 26.14 11.26
N LYS A 193 -14.73 26.49 12.51
CA LYS A 193 -13.46 27.16 12.82
C LYS A 193 -12.26 26.28 12.44
N GLU A 194 -12.25 24.99 12.79
CA GLU A 194 -11.17 24.08 12.44
C GLU A 194 -11.02 23.91 10.93
N ARG A 195 -12.15 23.83 10.21
CA ARG A 195 -12.13 23.74 8.73
C ARG A 195 -11.59 25.01 8.07
N SER A 196 -11.91 26.20 8.58
CA SER A 196 -11.39 27.46 8.04
C SER A 196 -9.88 27.67 8.28
N MET A 197 -9.27 26.91 9.19
CA MET A 197 -7.82 26.93 9.44
C MET A 197 -7.02 26.04 8.50
N GLN A 198 -7.69 25.21 7.68
CA GLN A 198 -7.00 24.33 6.74
C GLN A 198 -6.37 25.12 5.59
N PHE A 199 -5.20 24.66 5.17
CA PHE A 199 -4.59 25.16 3.93
C PHE A 199 -5.41 24.68 2.73
N HIS A 200 -5.58 25.54 1.75
CA HIS A 200 -6.22 25.23 0.48
C HIS A 200 -5.29 25.59 -0.66
N LYS A 201 -5.13 24.68 -1.60
CA LYS A 201 -4.36 24.88 -2.82
C LYS A 201 -5.26 24.81 -4.03
N GLU A 202 -5.24 25.85 -4.86
CA GLU A 202 -5.86 25.79 -6.17
C GLU A 202 -5.08 24.85 -7.10
N ARG A 203 -5.80 24.02 -7.84
CA ARG A 203 -5.22 23.01 -8.75
C ARG A 203 -5.90 23.06 -10.09
N SER A 204 -5.09 23.00 -11.16
CA SER A 204 -5.62 22.74 -12.49
C SER A 204 -5.98 21.26 -12.62
N GLU A 205 -7.10 20.96 -13.26
CA GLU A 205 -7.54 19.59 -13.55
C GLU A 205 -6.56 18.79 -14.40
N SER A 206 -5.73 19.48 -15.17
CA SER A 206 -4.67 18.86 -15.99
C SER A 206 -3.46 18.40 -15.18
N ASN A 207 -3.33 18.82 -13.93
CA ASN A 207 -2.17 18.50 -13.11
C ASN A 207 -2.32 17.18 -12.35
N PRO A 208 -1.26 16.38 -12.21
CA PRO A 208 -1.29 15.11 -11.48
C PRO A 208 -1.72 15.24 -10.01
N ASP A 209 -1.47 16.37 -9.35
CA ASP A 209 -1.86 16.58 -7.96
C ASP A 209 -3.38 16.78 -7.78
N TYR A 210 -4.10 17.19 -8.82
CA TYR A 210 -5.56 17.28 -8.81
C TYR A 210 -6.19 15.89 -8.63
N GLU A 211 -5.77 14.91 -9.41
CA GLU A 211 -6.25 13.52 -9.27
C GLU A 211 -5.91 12.94 -7.90
N ARG A 212 -4.74 13.26 -7.36
CA ARG A 212 -4.35 12.85 -6.00
C ARG A 212 -5.24 13.46 -4.93
N PHE A 213 -5.63 14.72 -5.10
CA PHE A 213 -6.52 15.43 -4.19
C PHE A 213 -7.94 14.84 -4.22
N LYS A 214 -8.46 14.52 -5.41
CA LYS A 214 -9.77 13.86 -5.57
C LYS A 214 -9.86 12.50 -4.86
N GLU A 215 -8.74 11.79 -4.72
CA GLU A 215 -8.71 10.52 -4.01
C GLU A 215 -9.04 10.64 -2.52
N LEU A 216 -8.87 11.82 -1.91
CA LEU A 216 -9.22 12.04 -0.50
C LEU A 216 -10.69 11.68 -0.19
N ASP A 217 -11.59 11.96 -1.11
CA ASP A 217 -13.03 11.74 -0.97
C ASP A 217 -13.52 10.47 -1.68
N ALA A 218 -12.66 9.81 -2.44
CA ALA A 218 -13.02 8.59 -3.15
C ALA A 218 -13.17 7.40 -2.20
N LYS A 219 -14.05 6.47 -2.55
CA LYS A 219 -14.17 5.21 -1.79
C LYS A 219 -12.87 4.42 -1.89
N LYS A 220 -12.35 3.94 -0.75
CA LYS A 220 -11.11 3.17 -0.70
C LYS A 220 -11.14 1.97 -1.65
N ASN A 221 -12.23 1.22 -1.70
CA ASN A 221 -12.35 0.04 -2.55
C ASN A 221 -12.22 0.36 -4.05
N ASP A 222 -12.76 1.50 -4.49
CA ASP A 222 -12.62 1.93 -5.89
C ASP A 222 -11.15 2.29 -6.20
N ASN A 223 -10.45 2.89 -5.23
CA ASN A 223 -9.03 3.19 -5.38
C ASN A 223 -8.16 1.92 -5.35
N VAL A 224 -8.49 0.90 -4.55
CA VAL A 224 -7.79 -0.39 -4.58
C VAL A 224 -7.78 -0.97 -6.00
N ALA A 225 -8.93 -1.06 -6.65
CA ALA A 225 -9.03 -1.59 -8.01
C ALA A 225 -8.17 -0.77 -8.99
N LYS A 226 -8.24 0.58 -8.93
CA LYS A 226 -7.42 1.47 -9.75
C LYS A 226 -5.91 1.32 -9.50
N MET A 227 -5.50 1.13 -8.23
CA MET A 227 -4.09 0.93 -7.86
C MET A 227 -3.56 -0.39 -8.43
N ILE A 228 -4.31 -1.48 -8.30
CA ILE A 228 -3.96 -2.78 -8.86
C ILE A 228 -3.87 -2.71 -10.40
N GLU A 229 -4.85 -2.08 -11.05
CA GLU A 229 -4.85 -1.93 -12.50
C GLU A 229 -3.64 -1.12 -12.99
N ARG A 230 -3.31 -0.01 -12.31
CA ARG A 230 -2.11 0.79 -12.62
C ARG A 230 -0.83 -0.02 -12.46
N ALA A 231 -0.68 -0.73 -11.32
CA ALA A 231 0.49 -1.56 -11.07
C ALA A 231 0.65 -2.64 -12.15
N TYR A 232 -0.43 -3.31 -12.51
CA TYR A 232 -0.44 -4.33 -13.56
C TYR A 232 -0.04 -3.74 -14.92
N LYS A 233 -0.67 -2.64 -15.34
CA LYS A 233 -0.32 -1.92 -16.59
C LYS A 233 1.13 -1.44 -16.60
N PHE A 234 1.69 -1.13 -15.44
CA PHE A 234 3.10 -0.73 -15.29
C PHE A 234 4.07 -1.91 -15.31
N GLY A 235 3.56 -3.14 -15.45
CA GLY A 235 4.33 -4.38 -15.54
C GLY A 235 4.77 -4.95 -14.19
N ILE A 236 4.14 -4.53 -13.09
CA ILE A 236 4.29 -5.13 -11.76
C ILE A 236 3.13 -6.11 -11.60
N CYS A 237 3.28 -7.34 -12.14
CA CYS A 237 2.19 -8.31 -12.26
C CYS A 237 2.24 -9.32 -11.12
N ALA A 238 1.08 -9.55 -10.46
CA ALA A 238 0.87 -10.56 -9.43
C ALA A 238 -0.24 -11.52 -9.84
N ALA A 239 -0.18 -12.75 -9.33
CA ALA A 239 -1.22 -13.76 -9.51
C ALA A 239 -2.36 -13.60 -8.49
N TYR A 240 -2.08 -13.02 -7.33
CA TYR A 240 -3.04 -12.87 -6.24
C TYR A 240 -3.08 -11.45 -5.70
N ALA A 241 -4.25 -11.05 -5.18
CA ALA A 241 -4.43 -9.86 -4.36
C ALA A 241 -4.90 -10.29 -2.97
N LEU A 242 -4.07 -10.04 -1.97
CA LEU A 242 -4.34 -10.35 -0.57
C LEU A 242 -4.92 -9.12 0.11
N MET A 243 -6.00 -9.28 0.86
CA MET A 243 -6.65 -8.16 1.52
C MET A 243 -7.33 -8.57 2.82
N ASP A 244 -7.42 -7.62 3.74
CA ASP A 244 -8.13 -7.82 5.00
C ASP A 244 -9.66 -7.77 4.81
N THR A 245 -10.36 -8.18 5.82
CA THR A 245 -11.82 -8.30 5.92
C THR A 245 -12.59 -7.07 5.41
N TRP A 246 -12.07 -5.87 5.66
CA TRP A 246 -12.70 -4.61 5.25
C TRP A 246 -12.76 -4.42 3.74
N PHE A 247 -11.80 -4.97 3.00
CA PHE A 247 -11.71 -4.85 1.55
C PHE A 247 -12.44 -5.97 0.82
N VAL A 248 -12.72 -7.10 1.49
CA VAL A 248 -13.39 -8.25 0.86
C VAL A 248 -14.89 -7.99 0.71
N LYS A 249 -15.23 -7.21 -0.32
CA LYS A 249 -16.61 -6.90 -0.68
C LYS A 249 -16.89 -7.29 -2.14
N PRO A 250 -18.11 -7.77 -2.45
CA PRO A 250 -18.43 -8.27 -3.80
C PRO A 250 -18.05 -7.28 -4.92
N PRO A 251 -18.32 -5.96 -4.84
CA PRO A 251 -17.97 -5.03 -5.91
C PRO A 251 -16.46 -4.97 -6.17
N LEU A 252 -15.63 -4.96 -5.12
CA LEU A 252 -14.17 -4.93 -5.29
C LEU A 252 -13.64 -6.24 -5.84
N VAL A 253 -14.11 -7.39 -5.33
CA VAL A 253 -13.72 -8.72 -5.82
C VAL A 253 -14.03 -8.82 -7.30
N CYS A 254 -15.25 -8.47 -7.73
CA CYS A 254 -15.64 -8.47 -9.13
C CYS A 254 -14.79 -7.50 -9.99
N ALA A 255 -14.47 -6.31 -9.45
CA ALA A 255 -13.65 -5.34 -10.16
C ALA A 255 -12.22 -5.87 -10.39
N ILE A 256 -11.58 -6.47 -9.37
CA ILE A 256 -10.25 -7.05 -9.52
C ILE A 256 -10.25 -8.20 -10.52
N ARG A 257 -11.28 -9.06 -10.50
CA ARG A 257 -11.43 -10.16 -11.48
C ARG A 257 -11.58 -9.70 -12.93
N LYS A 258 -12.00 -8.45 -13.16
CA LYS A 258 -12.04 -7.86 -14.51
C LYS A 258 -10.68 -7.35 -14.99
N ILE A 259 -9.74 -7.10 -14.07
CA ILE A 259 -8.39 -6.64 -14.41
C ILE A 259 -7.65 -7.80 -15.10
N ALA A 260 -6.92 -7.47 -16.17
CA ALA A 260 -6.09 -8.44 -16.92
C ALA A 260 -6.82 -9.73 -17.37
N GLY A 261 -8.08 -9.61 -17.76
CA GLY A 261 -8.87 -10.76 -18.20
C GLY A 261 -9.07 -11.85 -17.14
N GLY A 262 -9.02 -11.49 -15.86
CA GLY A 262 -9.18 -12.43 -14.76
C GLY A 262 -7.91 -13.14 -14.30
N ALA A 263 -6.72 -12.64 -14.69
CA ALA A 263 -5.45 -13.24 -14.28
C ALA A 263 -5.12 -13.05 -12.80
N ILE A 264 -5.78 -12.10 -12.11
CA ILE A 264 -5.52 -11.81 -10.70
C ILE A 264 -6.62 -12.44 -9.86
N HIS A 265 -6.25 -13.37 -8.99
CA HIS A 265 -7.13 -13.96 -8.00
C HIS A 265 -7.15 -13.13 -6.71
N VAL A 266 -8.30 -13.12 -6.04
CA VAL A 266 -8.45 -12.48 -4.73
C VAL A 266 -8.36 -13.54 -3.65
N VAL A 267 -7.64 -13.24 -2.57
CA VAL A 267 -7.63 -14.01 -1.32
C VAL A 267 -7.80 -13.04 -0.16
N GLY A 268 -8.72 -13.35 0.74
CA GLY A 268 -8.92 -12.48 1.90
C GLY A 268 -9.77 -13.13 3.00
N ARG A 269 -9.77 -12.52 4.17
CA ARG A 269 -10.60 -12.94 5.28
C ARG A 269 -12.01 -12.38 5.11
N LEU A 270 -13.04 -13.23 5.26
CA LEU A 270 -14.42 -12.78 5.26
C LEU A 270 -14.86 -12.28 6.63
N ALA A 271 -15.70 -11.24 6.64
CA ALA A 271 -16.42 -10.85 7.84
C ALA A 271 -17.42 -11.94 8.22
N MET A 272 -17.40 -12.33 9.49
CA MET A 272 -18.40 -13.22 10.08
C MET A 272 -19.70 -12.42 10.34
N GLY A 273 -20.33 -11.95 9.27
CA GLY A 273 -21.45 -11.01 9.30
C GLY A 273 -22.73 -11.54 8.64
N LYS A 274 -23.60 -10.59 8.29
CA LYS A 274 -24.93 -10.87 7.70
C LYS A 274 -24.93 -10.89 6.16
N ASP A 275 -23.77 -10.64 5.52
CA ASP A 275 -23.66 -10.67 4.06
C ASP A 275 -24.03 -12.05 3.53
N LYS A 276 -24.86 -12.12 2.47
CA LYS A 276 -25.39 -13.36 1.93
C LYS A 276 -24.74 -13.71 0.59
N TYR A 277 -24.37 -14.97 0.45
CA TYR A 277 -23.75 -15.58 -0.71
C TYR A 277 -24.72 -16.59 -1.35
N ALA A 278 -24.75 -16.69 -2.68
CA ALA A 278 -25.65 -17.61 -3.34
C ALA A 278 -25.02 -19.00 -3.51
N VAL A 279 -25.81 -20.05 -3.15
CA VAL A 279 -25.52 -21.45 -3.40
C VAL A 279 -26.72 -22.04 -4.14
N GLY A 280 -26.57 -22.29 -5.44
CA GLY A 280 -27.73 -22.61 -6.30
C GLY A 280 -28.75 -21.46 -6.31
N SER A 281 -30.01 -21.78 -6.03
CA SER A 281 -31.13 -20.82 -5.99
C SER A 281 -31.28 -20.10 -4.62
N ARG A 282 -30.54 -20.50 -3.62
CA ARG A 282 -30.68 -19.95 -2.25
C ARG A 282 -29.51 -19.08 -1.86
N ARG A 283 -29.74 -18.19 -0.89
CA ARG A 283 -28.72 -17.29 -0.35
C ARG A 283 -28.56 -17.51 1.15
N TYR A 284 -27.29 -17.70 1.55
CA TYR A 284 -26.89 -18.00 2.92
C TYR A 284 -25.86 -17.01 3.41
N ASN A 285 -25.91 -16.64 4.67
CA ASN A 285 -24.81 -15.95 5.34
C ASN A 285 -23.75 -16.97 5.83
N VAL A 286 -22.63 -16.46 6.31
CA VAL A 286 -21.49 -17.29 6.74
C VAL A 286 -21.87 -18.27 7.86
N HIS A 287 -22.70 -17.85 8.81
CA HIS A 287 -23.14 -18.70 9.93
C HIS A 287 -24.10 -19.81 9.48
N GLU A 288 -24.99 -19.49 8.56
CA GLU A 288 -25.90 -20.48 7.95
C GLU A 288 -25.12 -21.53 7.17
N LEU A 289 -24.07 -21.13 6.41
CA LEU A 289 -23.19 -22.07 5.70
C LEU A 289 -22.44 -22.98 6.68
N ILE A 290 -21.95 -22.43 7.79
CA ILE A 290 -21.28 -23.23 8.82
C ILE A 290 -22.25 -24.26 9.39
N SER A 291 -23.47 -23.86 9.80
CA SER A 291 -24.45 -24.77 10.39
C SER A 291 -24.86 -25.91 9.45
N LEU A 292 -24.88 -25.65 8.14
CA LEU A 292 -25.21 -26.66 7.13
C LEU A 292 -24.10 -27.67 6.90
N HIS A 293 -22.83 -27.22 6.93
CA HIS A 293 -21.69 -27.99 6.44
C HIS A 293 -20.63 -28.34 7.50
N GLU A 294 -20.76 -27.89 8.75
CA GLU A 294 -19.73 -28.16 9.79
C GLU A 294 -19.51 -29.66 10.07
N ARG A 295 -20.49 -30.51 9.79
CA ARG A 295 -20.37 -31.98 9.92
C ARG A 295 -19.48 -32.60 8.87
N GLU A 296 -19.24 -31.89 7.74
CA GLU A 296 -18.35 -32.32 6.66
C GLU A 296 -16.88 -31.94 6.95
N ALA A 297 -16.62 -31.27 8.07
CA ALA A 297 -15.30 -30.76 8.40
C ALA A 297 -14.27 -31.86 8.60
N VAL A 298 -13.15 -31.72 7.92
CA VAL A 298 -12.00 -32.65 7.96
C VAL A 298 -10.98 -32.16 8.98
N VAL A 299 -10.43 -33.08 9.74
CA VAL A 299 -9.36 -32.80 10.72
C VAL A 299 -8.01 -32.75 10.02
N CYS A 300 -7.34 -31.63 10.09
CA CYS A 300 -5.94 -31.49 9.67
C CYS A 300 -4.99 -31.57 10.87
N ARG A 301 -4.40 -32.76 11.09
CA ARG A 301 -3.49 -32.99 12.22
C ARG A 301 -2.24 -32.12 12.17
N LYS A 302 -1.68 -31.90 10.98
CA LYS A 302 -0.48 -31.08 10.77
C LYS A 302 -0.63 -29.66 11.33
N TYR A 303 -1.81 -29.07 11.20
CA TYR A 303 -2.09 -27.69 11.58
C TYR A 303 -3.01 -27.58 12.79
N LYS A 304 -3.35 -28.72 13.41
CA LYS A 304 -4.24 -28.78 14.59
C LYS A 304 -5.54 -28.01 14.40
N CYS A 305 -6.16 -28.16 13.23
CA CYS A 305 -7.41 -27.48 12.88
C CYS A 305 -8.41 -28.43 12.24
N MET A 306 -9.67 -28.00 12.22
CA MET A 306 -10.71 -28.57 11.39
C MET A 306 -11.03 -27.56 10.27
N TYR A 307 -11.35 -28.06 9.09
CA TYR A 307 -11.74 -27.22 7.96
C TYR A 307 -12.72 -27.93 7.04
N PHE A 308 -13.52 -27.13 6.35
CA PHE A 308 -14.30 -27.56 5.18
C PHE A 308 -14.31 -26.41 4.16
N GLU A 309 -14.72 -26.69 2.94
CA GLU A 309 -14.77 -25.71 1.87
C GLU A 309 -16.14 -25.69 1.19
N GLN A 310 -16.57 -24.50 0.77
CA GLN A 310 -17.82 -24.32 0.05
C GLN A 310 -17.63 -23.36 -1.11
N ARG A 311 -18.15 -23.73 -2.30
CA ARG A 311 -18.23 -22.84 -3.45
C ARG A 311 -19.52 -22.04 -3.38
N VAL A 312 -19.42 -20.73 -3.57
CA VAL A 312 -20.57 -19.82 -3.54
C VAL A 312 -20.41 -18.72 -4.61
N MET A 313 -21.50 -18.07 -4.95
CA MET A 313 -21.46 -16.86 -5.77
C MET A 313 -21.40 -15.61 -4.88
N MET A 314 -20.37 -14.78 -5.13
CA MET A 314 -20.17 -13.46 -4.54
C MET A 314 -20.39 -12.41 -5.64
N GLY A 315 -21.60 -11.84 -5.74
CA GLY A 315 -22.00 -11.12 -6.94
C GLY A 315 -21.95 -12.05 -8.15
N ASP A 316 -21.28 -11.62 -9.21
CA ASP A 316 -21.14 -12.39 -10.46
C ASP A 316 -19.89 -13.31 -10.47
N THR A 317 -19.15 -13.36 -9.35
CA THR A 317 -17.91 -14.14 -9.26
C THR A 317 -18.10 -15.40 -8.44
N CYS A 318 -17.77 -16.56 -9.00
CA CYS A 318 -17.67 -17.80 -8.25
C CYS A 318 -16.43 -17.74 -7.34
N VAL A 319 -16.63 -18.00 -6.06
CA VAL A 319 -15.57 -18.03 -5.08
C VAL A 319 -15.63 -19.31 -4.24
N LYS A 320 -14.49 -19.71 -3.70
CA LYS A 320 -14.37 -20.77 -2.72
C LYS A 320 -14.14 -20.15 -1.35
N ILE A 321 -14.91 -20.56 -0.37
CA ILE A 321 -14.72 -20.17 1.04
C ILE A 321 -14.17 -21.37 1.79
N PHE A 322 -13.06 -21.16 2.48
CA PHE A 322 -12.49 -22.09 3.44
C PHE A 322 -12.93 -21.67 4.83
N PHE A 323 -13.66 -22.54 5.50
CA PHE A 323 -14.00 -22.40 6.91
C PHE A 323 -12.98 -23.15 7.73
N ILE A 324 -12.35 -22.47 8.71
CA ILE A 324 -11.24 -23.01 9.47
C ILE A 324 -11.50 -22.77 10.96
N ARG A 325 -11.34 -23.82 11.76
CA ARG A 325 -11.43 -23.76 13.21
C ARG A 325 -10.15 -24.33 13.83
N VAL A 326 -9.36 -23.48 14.50
CA VAL A 326 -8.05 -23.83 15.01
C VAL A 326 -8.13 -24.30 16.47
N GLY A 327 -7.55 -25.47 16.75
CA GLY A 327 -7.42 -26.02 18.10
C GLY A 327 -8.74 -26.25 18.81
N ARG A 328 -8.84 -25.81 20.06
CA ARG A 328 -10.04 -25.86 20.89
C ARG A 328 -10.94 -24.63 20.75
N ASN A 329 -10.64 -23.73 19.83
CA ASN A 329 -11.47 -22.54 19.60
C ASN A 329 -12.87 -22.96 19.15
N LYS A 330 -13.89 -22.32 19.69
CA LYS A 330 -15.30 -22.58 19.30
C LYS A 330 -15.68 -21.82 18.02
N ASN A 331 -14.92 -20.79 17.66
CA ASN A 331 -15.24 -19.91 16.55
C ASN A 331 -14.57 -20.37 15.25
N TRP A 332 -15.34 -20.32 14.18
CA TRP A 332 -14.87 -20.50 12.81
C TRP A 332 -14.33 -19.19 12.26
N ASP A 333 -13.26 -19.27 11.47
CA ASP A 333 -12.78 -18.21 10.59
C ASP A 333 -13.11 -18.59 9.15
N ALA A 334 -13.35 -17.59 8.30
CA ALA A 334 -13.64 -17.80 6.89
C ALA A 334 -12.62 -17.05 6.00
N ILE A 335 -11.98 -17.78 5.10
CA ILE A 335 -11.06 -17.24 4.07
C ILE A 335 -11.71 -17.50 2.71
N VAL A 336 -11.84 -16.44 1.91
CA VAL A 336 -12.37 -16.53 0.56
C VAL A 336 -11.26 -16.44 -0.47
N THR A 337 -11.41 -17.19 -1.56
CA THR A 337 -10.57 -17.05 -2.75
C THR A 337 -11.42 -17.16 -4.04
N THR A 338 -11.02 -16.38 -5.04
CA THR A 338 -11.57 -16.52 -6.39
C THR A 338 -10.85 -17.60 -7.21
N ASP A 339 -9.75 -18.15 -6.70
CA ASP A 339 -9.12 -19.36 -7.26
C ASP A 339 -9.84 -20.61 -6.75
N THR A 340 -10.82 -21.06 -7.51
CA THR A 340 -11.64 -22.24 -7.15
C THR A 340 -10.86 -23.55 -7.26
N HIS A 341 -9.68 -23.56 -7.86
CA HIS A 341 -8.77 -24.70 -7.95
C HIS A 341 -7.74 -24.75 -6.80
N MET A 342 -7.64 -23.68 -6.01
CA MET A 342 -6.77 -23.67 -4.83
C MET A 342 -7.13 -24.86 -3.93
N ASN A 343 -6.16 -25.77 -3.73
CA ASN A 343 -6.34 -26.94 -2.89
C ASN A 343 -6.26 -26.57 -1.39
N SER A 344 -6.75 -27.48 -0.53
CA SER A 344 -6.86 -27.35 0.93
C SER A 344 -5.54 -27.23 1.70
N SER A 345 -4.46 -26.75 1.05
CA SER A 345 -3.30 -26.19 1.74
C SER A 345 -3.45 -24.68 2.10
N PRO A 346 -4.67 -24.07 2.19
CA PRO A 346 -4.87 -22.65 2.56
C PRO A 346 -4.33 -22.37 3.96
N ILE A 347 -4.12 -23.39 4.75
CA ILE A 347 -3.54 -23.37 6.08
C ILE A 347 -2.08 -22.88 6.08
N LYS A 348 -1.34 -23.02 4.98
CA LYS A 348 -0.03 -22.37 4.83
C LYS A 348 -0.13 -20.84 4.81
N LEU A 349 -1.23 -20.29 4.30
CA LEU A 349 -1.51 -18.85 4.28
C LEU A 349 -1.93 -18.30 5.66
N GLY A 350 -2.54 -19.12 6.51
CA GLY A 350 -2.99 -18.70 7.85
C GLY A 350 -1.92 -18.78 8.95
N GLN A 351 -0.83 -19.55 8.75
CA GLN A 351 0.22 -19.72 9.77
C GLN A 351 1.38 -18.71 9.66
N ASN A 352 1.68 -18.21 8.49
CA ASN A 352 2.45 -16.97 8.36
C ASN A 352 1.46 -15.85 8.70
N LYS A 353 1.39 -15.52 10.00
CA LYS A 353 0.51 -14.49 10.52
C LYS A 353 0.51 -13.29 9.55
N PRO A 354 -0.56 -13.01 8.78
CA PRO A 354 -0.61 -11.83 7.93
C PRO A 354 -0.35 -10.56 8.74
N LYS A 355 -0.70 -10.57 10.04
CA LYS A 355 -0.38 -9.52 10.99
C LYS A 355 1.12 -9.21 11.15
N GLN A 356 2.02 -10.19 11.00
CA GLN A 356 3.46 -9.90 11.10
C GLN A 356 4.01 -9.31 9.79
N THR A 357 3.49 -9.74 8.65
CA THR A 357 3.92 -9.19 7.35
C THR A 357 3.37 -7.78 7.14
N LEU A 358 2.13 -7.51 7.56
CA LEU A 358 1.49 -6.19 7.46
C LEU A 358 2.04 -5.20 8.50
N ASN A 359 2.29 -5.63 9.75
CA ASN A 359 2.87 -4.77 10.78
C ASN A 359 4.38 -4.48 10.60
N GLN A 360 5.07 -5.15 9.68
CA GLN A 360 6.47 -4.84 9.35
C GLN A 360 6.62 -3.83 8.21
N ILE A 361 5.53 -3.48 7.52
CA ILE A 361 5.51 -2.49 6.41
C ILE A 361 5.14 -1.09 6.93
N VAL A 362 4.58 -0.97 8.11
CA VAL A 362 4.26 0.25 8.85
C VAL A 362 5.28 0.46 9.97
#